data_1e9eb83e104fdcf807f2150c769bb6e5
#
_entry.id   1e9eb83e104fdcf807f2150c769bb6e5
#
_cell.length_a   1.000
_cell.length_b   1.000
_cell.length_c   1.000
_cell.angle_alpha   90.00
_cell.angle_beta   90.00
_cell.angle_gamma   90.00
#
_symmetry.space_group_name_H-M   'P 1'
#
loop_
_entity.id
_entity.type
_entity.pdbx_description
1 polymer ?
#
loop_
_entity_poly.entity_id
_entity_poly.type
_entity_poly.pdbx_seq_one_letter_code
_entity_poly.pdbx_strand_id
1 'polypeptide(L)'
;VQGANTYRTVAELPAFECAIIAVAAKFSLQTVEVLARGKGTKAFVILSAGFGEESKEGAELEHKIVGIINSVGGSLIGPNCTGILTSNYNGSFVSPVPHVDPMGVDFVSGSGATAIFIVDNGMRKGIKFSSVFSVGNSAQIGVEEVLEYLAEAFEEGKSSRKKLLYIESRKKPGKFLRHA
;
A
#
# COMPACT_ATOMS: atom_id res chain seq x y z
N VAL A 1 -22.91 -2.52 -7.10
CA VAL A 1 -22.09 -2.08 -8.23
C VAL A 1 -21.34 -3.29 -8.76
N GLN A 2 -21.47 -3.61 -10.04
CA GLN A 2 -20.81 -4.77 -10.70
C GLN A 2 -21.01 -6.11 -9.97
N GLY A 3 -22.20 -6.34 -9.39
CA GLY A 3 -22.51 -7.56 -8.62
C GLY A 3 -22.10 -7.53 -7.15
N ALA A 4 -21.37 -6.50 -6.69
CA ALA A 4 -21.02 -6.35 -5.30
C ALA A 4 -22.12 -5.62 -4.51
N ASN A 5 -22.33 -6.01 -3.25
CA ASN A 5 -23.20 -5.29 -2.33
C ASN A 5 -22.66 -3.89 -2.07
N THR A 6 -23.58 -2.93 -1.93
CA THR A 6 -23.27 -1.54 -1.58
C THR A 6 -23.99 -1.16 -0.30
N TYR A 7 -23.37 -0.30 0.49
CA TYR A 7 -23.88 0.14 1.79
C TYR A 7 -23.87 1.67 1.83
N ARG A 8 -24.79 2.28 2.56
CA ARG A 8 -24.90 3.73 2.65
C ARG A 8 -23.85 4.35 3.55
N THR A 9 -23.46 3.62 4.59
CA THR A 9 -22.50 4.07 5.59
C THR A 9 -21.47 2.98 5.89
N VAL A 10 -20.29 3.37 6.37
CA VAL A 10 -19.23 2.44 6.80
C VAL A 10 -19.70 1.54 7.95
N ALA A 11 -20.61 2.04 8.82
CA ALA A 11 -21.15 1.29 9.94
C ALA A 11 -22.01 0.08 9.53
N GLU A 12 -22.62 0.13 8.34
CA GLU A 12 -23.46 -0.96 7.80
C GLU A 12 -22.64 -2.10 7.17
N LEU A 13 -21.34 -1.87 6.91
CA LEU A 13 -20.46 -2.88 6.32
C LEU A 13 -20.35 -4.12 7.23
N PRO A 14 -20.28 -5.35 6.66
CA PRO A 14 -19.92 -6.53 7.43
C PRO A 14 -18.49 -6.43 7.99
N ALA A 15 -18.10 -7.34 8.85
CA ALA A 15 -16.72 -7.49 9.28
C ALA A 15 -15.86 -8.02 8.11
N PHE A 16 -14.62 -7.49 7.97
CA PHE A 16 -13.65 -7.93 6.97
C PHE A 16 -12.23 -7.59 7.43
N GLU A 17 -11.25 -8.30 6.90
CA GLU A 17 -9.86 -8.21 7.34
C GLU A 17 -9.09 -7.06 6.69
N CYS A 18 -9.43 -6.71 5.42
CA CYS A 18 -8.71 -5.71 4.63
C CYS A 18 -9.66 -4.66 4.06
N ALA A 19 -9.29 -3.39 4.15
CA ALA A 19 -10.02 -2.26 3.58
C ALA A 19 -9.13 -1.44 2.63
N ILE A 20 -9.66 -1.20 1.41
CA ILE A 20 -9.12 -0.19 0.51
C ILE A 20 -9.94 1.08 0.68
N ILE A 21 -9.28 2.17 1.08
CA ILE A 21 -9.92 3.46 1.36
C ILE A 21 -9.59 4.44 0.23
N ALA A 22 -10.65 4.90 -0.46
CA ALA A 22 -10.56 5.84 -1.57
C ALA A 22 -11.44 7.09 -1.35
N VAL A 23 -11.78 7.39 -0.10
CA VAL A 23 -12.54 8.60 0.26
C VAL A 23 -11.59 9.77 0.47
N ALA A 24 -12.10 11.02 0.38
CA ALA A 24 -11.29 12.21 0.64
C ALA A 24 -10.66 12.17 2.05
N ALA A 25 -9.44 12.69 2.18
CA ALA A 25 -8.61 12.61 3.40
C ALA A 25 -9.38 12.96 4.69
N LYS A 26 -10.19 14.03 4.66
CA LYS A 26 -11.01 14.48 5.80
C LYS A 26 -11.97 13.43 6.37
N PHE A 27 -12.35 12.43 5.58
CA PHE A 27 -13.25 11.35 6.01
C PHE A 27 -12.49 10.09 6.42
N SER A 28 -11.20 10.00 6.13
CA SER A 28 -10.42 8.77 6.33
C SER A 28 -10.27 8.40 7.80
N LEU A 29 -10.08 9.37 8.69
CA LEU A 29 -9.91 9.10 10.12
C LEU A 29 -11.14 8.38 10.71
N GLN A 30 -12.33 8.94 10.48
CA GLN A 30 -13.58 8.35 10.96
C GLN A 30 -13.82 6.98 10.33
N THR A 31 -13.53 6.83 9.03
CA THR A 31 -13.65 5.57 8.31
C THR A 31 -12.75 4.50 8.93
N VAL A 32 -11.45 4.81 9.12
CA VAL A 32 -10.50 3.89 9.75
C VAL A 32 -10.93 3.53 11.17
N GLU A 33 -11.38 4.49 11.97
CA GLU A 33 -11.81 4.23 13.34
C GLU A 33 -12.98 3.25 13.41
N VAL A 34 -14.02 3.46 12.59
CA VAL A 34 -15.18 2.55 12.52
C VAL A 34 -14.75 1.15 12.08
N LEU A 35 -13.90 1.05 11.06
CA LEU A 35 -13.43 -0.23 10.53
C LEU A 35 -12.52 -0.97 11.52
N ALA A 36 -11.52 -0.29 12.07
CA ALA A 36 -10.56 -0.90 12.98
C ALA A 36 -11.21 -1.37 14.28
N ARG A 37 -11.95 -0.47 14.94
CA ARG A 37 -12.54 -0.74 16.26
C ARG A 37 -13.88 -1.43 16.20
N GLY A 38 -14.71 -1.09 15.20
CA GLY A 38 -16.06 -1.60 15.08
C GLY A 38 -16.21 -2.87 14.26
N LYS A 39 -15.29 -3.12 13.29
CA LYS A 39 -15.38 -4.26 12.37
C LYS A 39 -14.21 -5.23 12.47
N GLY A 40 -13.19 -4.91 13.27
CA GLY A 40 -12.01 -5.77 13.45
C GLY A 40 -11.04 -5.78 12.25
N THR A 41 -11.17 -4.82 11.33
CA THR A 41 -10.27 -4.67 10.19
C THR A 41 -8.85 -4.36 10.66
N LYS A 42 -7.87 -5.08 10.13
CA LYS A 42 -6.45 -4.94 10.50
C LYS A 42 -5.55 -4.53 9.34
N ALA A 43 -5.93 -4.76 8.10
CA ALA A 43 -5.16 -4.36 6.92
C ALA A 43 -5.82 -3.18 6.22
N PHE A 44 -5.05 -2.11 5.98
CA PHE A 44 -5.54 -0.88 5.37
C PHE A 44 -4.65 -0.46 4.21
N VAL A 45 -5.28 -0.08 3.10
CA VAL A 45 -4.63 0.59 1.97
C VAL A 45 -5.37 1.89 1.74
N ILE A 46 -4.71 3.04 1.91
CA ILE A 46 -5.31 4.36 1.68
C ILE A 46 -4.77 4.92 0.37
N LEU A 47 -5.63 4.98 -0.65
CA LEU A 47 -5.25 5.46 -1.98
C LEU A 47 -5.26 6.99 -2.05
N SER A 48 -6.15 7.64 -1.32
CA SER A 48 -6.37 9.08 -1.37
C SER A 48 -5.14 9.88 -1.00
N ALA A 49 -4.97 11.04 -1.63
CA ALA A 49 -4.05 12.11 -1.27
C ALA A 49 -4.73 13.14 -0.34
N GLY A 50 -3.99 14.17 0.09
CA GLY A 50 -4.46 15.23 0.97
C GLY A 50 -4.02 15.03 2.42
N PHE A 51 -2.86 14.43 2.63
CA PHE A 51 -2.28 14.13 3.93
C PHE A 51 -0.94 14.88 4.15
N GLY A 52 0.07 14.22 4.68
CA GLY A 52 1.34 14.83 5.04
C GLY A 52 2.15 15.41 3.86
N GLU A 53 1.87 14.96 2.64
CA GLU A 53 2.44 15.51 1.42
C GLU A 53 1.88 16.90 1.08
N GLU A 54 0.69 17.25 1.60
CA GLU A 54 -0.01 18.48 1.27
C GLU A 54 0.14 19.54 2.39
N SER A 55 0.01 19.13 3.65
CA SER A 55 -0.03 20.06 4.78
C SER A 55 0.41 19.46 6.11
N LYS A 56 0.66 20.33 7.11
CA LYS A 56 0.92 19.91 8.50
C LYS A 56 -0.31 19.25 9.13
N GLU A 57 -1.48 19.77 8.85
CA GLU A 57 -2.76 19.21 9.29
C GLU A 57 -2.97 17.82 8.72
N GLY A 58 -2.58 17.62 7.46
CA GLY A 58 -2.57 16.30 6.80
C GLY A 58 -1.61 15.32 7.49
N ALA A 59 -0.42 15.78 7.88
CA ALA A 59 0.53 14.95 8.64
C ALA A 59 -0.02 14.56 10.03
N GLU A 60 -0.70 15.49 10.73
CA GLU A 60 -1.37 15.16 11.99
C GLU A 60 -2.49 14.12 11.80
N LEU A 61 -3.21 14.21 10.69
CA LEU A 61 -4.23 13.24 10.31
C LEU A 61 -3.64 11.85 10.09
N GLU A 62 -2.50 11.76 9.38
CA GLU A 62 -1.74 10.50 9.24
C GLU A 62 -1.37 9.91 10.59
N HIS A 63 -0.79 10.72 11.50
CA HIS A 63 -0.40 10.25 12.82
C HIS A 63 -1.58 9.69 13.63
N LYS A 64 -2.75 10.34 13.57
CA LYS A 64 -3.96 9.86 14.23
C LYS A 64 -4.43 8.52 13.65
N ILE A 65 -4.45 8.41 12.33
CA ILE A 65 -4.81 7.16 11.62
C ILE A 65 -3.87 6.03 12.02
N VAL A 66 -2.56 6.26 11.93
CA VAL A 66 -1.54 5.27 12.33
C VAL A 66 -1.70 4.86 13.79
N GLY A 67 -1.99 5.82 14.68
CA GLY A 67 -2.26 5.55 16.10
C GLY A 67 -3.43 4.59 16.31
N ILE A 68 -4.55 4.79 15.59
CA ILE A 68 -5.71 3.89 15.65
C ILE A 68 -5.34 2.49 15.13
N ILE A 69 -4.70 2.40 13.97
CA ILE A 69 -4.33 1.13 13.34
C ILE A 69 -3.37 0.35 14.25
N ASN A 70 -2.37 1.02 14.83
CA ASN A 70 -1.45 0.40 15.78
C ASN A 70 -2.17 -0.12 17.03
N SER A 71 -3.20 0.60 17.52
CA SER A 71 -3.94 0.20 18.72
C SER A 71 -4.70 -1.14 18.57
N VAL A 72 -4.97 -1.56 17.34
CA VAL A 72 -5.62 -2.84 17.02
C VAL A 72 -4.64 -3.88 16.45
N GLY A 73 -3.33 -3.58 16.43
CA GLY A 73 -2.31 -4.44 15.83
C GLY A 73 -2.47 -4.57 14.31
N GLY A 74 -2.91 -3.50 13.65
CA GLY A 74 -3.13 -3.46 12.21
C GLY A 74 -1.95 -2.89 11.42
N SER A 75 -2.08 -2.92 10.10
CA SER A 75 -1.07 -2.49 9.13
C SER A 75 -1.66 -1.52 8.11
N LEU A 76 -0.86 -0.52 7.69
CA LEU A 76 -1.24 0.51 6.72
C LEU A 76 -0.20 0.65 5.62
N ILE A 77 -0.67 0.57 4.36
CA ILE A 77 0.04 1.04 3.16
C ILE A 77 -0.58 2.37 2.71
N GLY A 78 0.26 3.32 2.38
CA GLY A 78 -0.14 4.67 2.01
C GLY A 78 -0.02 5.65 3.18
N PRO A 79 -0.83 6.72 3.19
CA PRO A 79 -1.75 7.18 2.15
C PRO A 79 -1.05 7.63 0.86
N ASN A 80 -1.83 8.18 -0.10
CA ASN A 80 -1.31 8.69 -1.37
C ASN A 80 -0.52 7.63 -2.15
N CYS A 81 -1.09 6.45 -2.33
CA CYS A 81 -0.47 5.31 -3.00
C CYS A 81 -1.36 4.77 -4.13
N THR A 82 -0.80 3.89 -4.96
CA THR A 82 -1.56 3.18 -6.01
C THR A 82 -1.84 1.72 -5.64
N GLY A 83 -1.56 1.34 -4.40
CA GLY A 83 -1.88 0.01 -3.86
C GLY A 83 -0.81 -1.05 -4.12
N ILE A 84 -1.25 -2.30 -4.06
CA ILE A 84 -0.37 -3.47 -4.07
C ILE A 84 -0.84 -4.47 -5.13
N LEU A 85 0.11 -5.07 -5.84
CA LEU A 85 -0.09 -6.19 -6.73
C LEU A 85 0.89 -7.30 -6.38
N THR A 86 0.38 -8.50 -6.13
CA THR A 86 1.17 -9.73 -5.92
C THR A 86 0.50 -10.90 -6.65
N SER A 87 1.10 -12.09 -6.61
CA SER A 87 0.50 -13.30 -7.17
C SER A 87 -0.87 -13.66 -6.55
N ASN A 88 -1.10 -13.26 -5.29
CA ASN A 88 -2.29 -13.63 -4.53
C ASN A 88 -3.22 -12.45 -4.24
N TYR A 89 -2.82 -11.22 -4.57
CA TYR A 89 -3.58 -10.03 -4.26
C TYR A 89 -3.44 -8.96 -5.34
N ASN A 90 -4.57 -8.52 -5.88
CA ASN A 90 -4.63 -7.41 -6.82
C ASN A 90 -5.52 -6.29 -6.25
N GLY A 91 -4.93 -5.43 -5.44
CA GLY A 91 -5.51 -4.20 -4.93
C GLY A 91 -4.78 -2.98 -5.47
N SER A 92 -4.37 -3.01 -6.74
CA SER A 92 -3.61 -1.94 -7.38
C SER A 92 -4.50 -1.04 -8.22
N PHE A 93 -4.31 0.26 -8.10
CA PHE A 93 -4.96 1.32 -8.90
C PHE A 93 -4.09 1.71 -10.11
N VAL A 94 -3.58 0.70 -10.81
CA VAL A 94 -2.76 0.85 -12.02
C VAL A 94 -3.53 0.32 -13.22
N SER A 95 -3.49 1.01 -14.35
CA SER A 95 -4.08 0.55 -15.60
C SER A 95 -3.10 0.84 -16.76
N PRO A 96 -2.80 -0.15 -17.62
CA PRO A 96 -3.19 -1.55 -17.52
C PRO A 96 -2.52 -2.27 -16.34
N VAL A 97 -3.21 -3.27 -15.76
CA VAL A 97 -2.64 -4.09 -14.68
C VAL A 97 -1.63 -5.08 -15.27
N PRO A 98 -0.38 -5.13 -14.79
CA PRO A 98 0.58 -6.11 -15.27
C PRO A 98 0.17 -7.53 -14.90
N HIS A 99 0.44 -8.46 -15.80
CA HIS A 99 0.37 -9.88 -15.46
C HIS A 99 1.55 -10.22 -14.54
N VAL A 100 1.24 -10.80 -13.38
CA VAL A 100 2.26 -11.19 -12.40
C VAL A 100 2.99 -12.43 -12.91
N ASP A 101 4.32 -12.36 -12.95
CA ASP A 101 5.21 -13.46 -13.35
C ASP A 101 6.22 -13.72 -12.22
N PRO A 102 6.24 -14.92 -11.63
CA PRO A 102 7.17 -15.24 -10.54
C PRO A 102 8.66 -15.03 -10.87
N MET A 103 9.01 -15.06 -12.17
CA MET A 103 10.38 -14.78 -12.64
C MET A 103 10.65 -13.30 -12.93
N GLY A 104 9.66 -12.44 -12.71
CA GLY A 104 9.73 -11.00 -12.89
C GLY A 104 10.58 -10.29 -11.84
N VAL A 105 10.38 -8.99 -11.69
CA VAL A 105 11.01 -8.16 -10.65
C VAL A 105 9.99 -7.79 -9.60
N ASP A 106 10.40 -7.73 -8.34
CA ASP A 106 9.63 -7.09 -7.28
C ASP A 106 9.90 -5.58 -7.36
N PHE A 107 8.87 -4.79 -7.51
CA PHE A 107 8.97 -3.35 -7.60
C PHE A 107 8.36 -2.67 -6.38
N VAL A 108 9.15 -1.81 -5.72
CA VAL A 108 8.70 -1.01 -4.58
C VAL A 108 8.91 0.46 -4.90
N SER A 109 7.86 1.26 -4.75
CA SER A 109 7.87 2.68 -5.09
C SER A 109 7.32 3.54 -3.94
N GLY A 110 8.06 4.59 -3.57
CA GLY A 110 7.60 5.67 -2.70
C GLY A 110 6.67 6.67 -3.39
N SER A 111 6.52 6.60 -4.74
CA SER A 111 5.68 7.49 -5.53
C SER A 111 4.66 6.70 -6.34
N GLY A 112 3.37 7.07 -6.20
CA GLY A 112 2.29 6.45 -6.97
C GLY A 112 2.39 6.75 -8.47
N ALA A 113 2.61 8.00 -8.83
CA ALA A 113 2.74 8.42 -10.25
C ALA A 113 3.94 7.75 -10.93
N THR A 114 5.08 7.70 -10.24
CA THR A 114 6.29 7.02 -10.75
C THR A 114 6.07 5.52 -10.87
N ALA A 115 5.33 4.91 -9.95
CA ALA A 115 4.98 3.48 -10.03
C ALA A 115 4.20 3.19 -11.31
N ILE A 116 3.15 3.96 -11.60
CA ILE A 116 2.35 3.82 -12.83
C ILE A 116 3.24 3.96 -14.07
N PHE A 117 4.07 5.01 -14.12
CA PHE A 117 4.96 5.28 -15.26
C PHE A 117 5.97 4.15 -15.50
N ILE A 118 6.61 3.65 -14.44
CA ILE A 118 7.60 2.56 -14.53
C ILE A 118 6.94 1.25 -14.95
N VAL A 119 5.77 0.93 -14.39
CA VAL A 119 5.04 -0.29 -14.73
C VAL A 119 4.62 -0.27 -16.20
N ASP A 120 3.97 0.80 -16.67
CA ASP A 120 3.50 0.91 -18.06
C ASP A 120 4.68 0.83 -19.05
N ASN A 121 5.72 1.63 -18.85
CA ASN A 121 6.90 1.61 -19.74
C ASN A 121 7.68 0.30 -19.65
N GLY A 122 7.77 -0.27 -18.46
CA GLY A 122 8.43 -1.56 -18.23
C GLY A 122 7.75 -2.68 -19.01
N MET A 123 6.42 -2.78 -18.90
CA MET A 123 5.65 -3.77 -19.66
C MET A 123 5.85 -3.64 -21.18
N ARG A 124 5.82 -2.41 -21.71
CA ARG A 124 6.07 -2.14 -23.15
C ARG A 124 7.47 -2.58 -23.59
N LYS A 125 8.43 -2.61 -22.68
CA LYS A 125 9.82 -3.08 -22.91
C LYS A 125 10.05 -4.54 -22.56
N GLY A 126 8.98 -5.29 -22.23
CA GLY A 126 9.06 -6.71 -21.89
C GLY A 126 9.51 -7.01 -20.46
N ILE A 127 9.55 -6.00 -19.56
CA ILE A 127 9.82 -6.24 -18.15
C ILE A 127 8.59 -6.89 -17.54
N LYS A 128 8.82 -8.00 -16.85
CA LYS A 128 7.80 -8.73 -16.10
C LYS A 128 7.93 -8.38 -14.62
N PHE A 129 6.81 -8.25 -13.94
CA PHE A 129 6.74 -7.95 -12.51
C PHE A 129 6.26 -9.17 -11.74
N SER A 130 6.94 -9.52 -10.64
CA SER A 130 6.50 -10.55 -9.69
C SER A 130 5.63 -9.94 -8.61
N SER A 131 5.90 -8.69 -8.24
CA SER A 131 5.04 -7.89 -7.36
C SER A 131 5.26 -6.39 -7.61
N VAL A 132 4.27 -5.57 -7.23
CA VAL A 132 4.36 -4.11 -7.24
C VAL A 132 3.78 -3.58 -5.94
N PHE A 133 4.57 -2.81 -5.19
CA PHE A 133 4.18 -2.13 -3.96
C PHE A 133 4.33 -0.63 -4.15
N SER A 134 3.23 0.11 -4.09
CA SER A 134 3.26 1.57 -3.98
C SER A 134 2.98 1.94 -2.53
N VAL A 135 3.97 2.50 -1.84
CA VAL A 135 3.86 2.80 -0.40
C VAL A 135 3.47 4.25 -0.11
N GLY A 136 3.44 5.12 -1.13
CA GLY A 136 3.02 6.52 -1.00
C GLY A 136 3.78 7.26 0.07
N ASN A 137 3.08 7.96 0.97
CA ASN A 137 3.66 8.74 2.07
C ASN A 137 4.41 7.88 3.10
N SER A 138 4.26 6.55 3.05
CA SER A 138 4.90 5.64 4.00
C SER A 138 4.60 6.00 5.46
N ALA A 139 3.31 6.25 5.78
CA ALA A 139 2.92 6.71 7.11
C ALA A 139 3.24 5.67 8.20
N GLN A 140 3.09 4.38 7.91
CA GLN A 140 3.45 3.27 8.80
C GLN A 140 4.40 2.29 8.10
N ILE A 141 3.96 1.67 7.00
CA ILE A 141 4.77 0.75 6.19
C ILE A 141 5.38 1.56 5.04
N GLY A 142 6.70 1.58 4.99
CA GLY A 142 7.49 2.22 3.93
C GLY A 142 8.24 1.20 3.08
N VAL A 143 9.16 1.72 2.26
CA VAL A 143 10.02 0.89 1.39
C VAL A 143 10.82 -0.11 2.23
N GLU A 144 11.27 0.29 3.41
CA GLU A 144 12.10 -0.52 4.30
C GLU A 144 11.35 -1.76 4.85
N GLU A 145 10.08 -1.61 5.21
CA GLU A 145 9.26 -2.73 5.68
C GLU A 145 8.91 -3.68 4.54
N VAL A 146 8.63 -3.14 3.35
CA VAL A 146 8.37 -3.97 2.17
C VAL A 146 9.62 -4.76 1.77
N LEU A 147 10.82 -4.15 1.82
CA LEU A 147 12.07 -4.85 1.55
C LEU A 147 12.32 -5.99 2.55
N GLU A 148 12.09 -5.77 3.84
CA GLU A 148 12.18 -6.83 4.85
C GLU A 148 11.23 -7.99 4.52
N TYR A 149 9.95 -7.69 4.25
CA TYR A 149 8.96 -8.69 3.81
C TYR A 149 9.42 -9.46 2.56
N LEU A 150 9.94 -8.76 1.54
CA LEU A 150 10.40 -9.40 0.31
C LEU A 150 11.69 -10.21 0.51
N ALA A 151 12.55 -9.85 1.46
CA ALA A 151 13.72 -10.63 1.83
C ALA A 151 13.30 -11.94 2.50
N GLU A 152 12.40 -11.89 3.48
CA GLU A 152 11.82 -13.07 4.13
C GLU A 152 11.10 -13.97 3.10
N ALA A 153 10.26 -13.37 2.24
CA ALA A 153 9.56 -14.10 1.19
C ALA A 153 10.52 -14.73 0.16
N PHE A 154 11.71 -14.15 -0.06
CA PHE A 154 12.73 -14.72 -0.93
C PHE A 154 13.34 -15.99 -0.33
N GLU A 155 13.67 -16.00 0.97
CA GLU A 155 14.16 -17.19 1.67
C GLU A 155 13.12 -18.34 1.63
N GLU A 156 11.85 -18.02 1.56
CA GLU A 156 10.76 -18.97 1.39
C GLU A 156 10.48 -19.37 -0.07
N GLY A 157 11.22 -18.83 -1.04
CA GLY A 157 11.02 -19.05 -2.47
C GLY A 157 9.76 -18.39 -3.07
N LYS A 158 9.20 -17.38 -2.36
CA LYS A 158 7.95 -16.69 -2.73
C LYS A 158 8.17 -15.30 -3.33
N SER A 159 9.41 -14.84 -3.45
CA SER A 159 9.77 -13.51 -3.97
C SER A 159 10.91 -13.61 -4.96
N SER A 160 10.99 -12.66 -5.89
CA SER A 160 12.07 -12.59 -6.89
C SER A 160 13.39 -12.19 -6.26
N ARG A 161 14.50 -12.69 -6.82
CA ARG A 161 15.85 -12.19 -6.49
C ARG A 161 16.07 -10.74 -6.95
N LYS A 162 15.33 -10.29 -7.98
CA LYS A 162 15.51 -8.95 -8.59
C LYS A 162 14.57 -7.98 -7.90
N LYS A 163 15.11 -6.93 -7.31
CA LYS A 163 14.34 -5.83 -6.70
C LYS A 163 14.56 -4.55 -7.49
N LEU A 164 13.49 -3.87 -7.83
CA LEU A 164 13.48 -2.53 -8.42
C LEU A 164 12.93 -1.56 -7.38
N LEU A 165 13.64 -0.49 -7.10
CA LEU A 165 13.28 0.45 -6.05
C LEU A 165 13.21 1.87 -6.61
N TYR A 166 12.15 2.59 -6.25
CA TYR A 166 12.09 4.04 -6.40
C TYR A 166 11.84 4.66 -5.03
N ILE A 167 12.79 5.46 -4.55
CA ILE A 167 12.84 5.95 -3.18
C ILE A 167 12.84 7.47 -3.19
N GLU A 168 11.84 8.10 -2.59
CA GLU A 168 11.78 9.55 -2.39
C GLU A 168 12.29 9.96 -1.01
N SER A 169 12.03 9.12 0.00
CA SER A 169 12.48 9.36 1.38
C SER A 169 12.85 8.05 2.06
N ARG A 170 13.76 8.13 3.03
CA ARG A 170 14.14 6.99 3.89
C ARG A 170 13.84 7.35 5.34
N LYS A 171 12.82 6.74 5.91
CA LYS A 171 12.44 6.98 7.32
C LYS A 171 13.27 6.13 8.28
N LYS A 172 13.77 4.96 7.82
CA LYS A 172 14.52 3.98 8.63
C LYS A 172 15.79 3.53 7.91
N PRO A 173 16.81 4.38 7.74
CA PRO A 173 17.98 4.10 6.89
C PRO A 173 18.77 2.85 7.35
N GLY A 174 18.85 2.56 8.65
CA GLY A 174 19.52 1.35 9.15
C GLY A 174 18.80 0.06 8.76
N LYS A 175 17.46 0.09 8.70
CA LYS A 175 16.65 -1.05 8.23
C LYS A 175 16.81 -1.22 6.72
N PHE A 176 16.81 -0.11 5.97
CA PHE A 176 17.04 -0.13 4.53
C PHE A 176 18.36 -0.83 4.18
N LEU A 177 19.47 -0.41 4.79
CA LEU A 177 20.81 -0.98 4.52
C LEU A 177 20.95 -2.47 4.88
N ARG A 178 20.06 -3.00 5.70
CA ARG A 178 20.08 -4.42 6.09
C ARG A 178 19.45 -5.32 5.02
N HIS A 179 18.49 -4.80 4.27
CA HIS A 179 17.64 -5.59 3.35
C HIS A 179 17.77 -5.16 1.86
N ALA A 180 18.60 -4.13 1.55
CA ALA A 180 18.83 -3.64 0.19
C ALA A 180 19.93 -4.42 -0.56
#